data_5e76aa5293b22ba01683a2d7ce687855
#
_entry.id   5e76aa5293b22ba01683a2d7ce687855
#
_cell.length_a   1.000
_cell.length_b   1.000
_cell.length_c   1.000
_cell.angle_alpha   90.00
_cell.angle_beta   90.00
_cell.angle_gamma   90.00
#
_symmetry.space_group_name_H-M   'P 1'
#
loop_
_entity.id
_entity.type
_entity.pdbx_description
1 polymer ?
#
loop_
_entity_poly.entity_id
_entity_poly.type
_entity_poly.pdbx_seq_one_letter_code
_entity_poly.pdbx_strand_id
1 'polypeptide(L)'
;MECSYFILNTMKLLSKLSLPFIFFTAILTLECAAQDWPNLNRYRDANKAIMEMRKNDSEDARKNWVVFMGNSITQNWASLDPQFFSENDYIGRGISGQTSSQMLLRFRQDVIHLVPKAVVILAGTNDIACLLYTSPSPRDRSLS
;
A
#
# COMPACT_ATOMS: atom_id res chain seq x y z
N MET A 1 -36.51 -2.66 -45.94
CA MET A 1 -36.58 -1.18 -45.90
C MET A 1 -36.66 -0.61 -44.49
N GLU A 2 -36.90 -1.38 -43.45
CA GLU A 2 -37.07 -0.85 -42.08
C GLU A 2 -35.74 -0.64 -41.29
N CYS A 3 -34.67 -1.38 -41.62
CA CYS A 3 -33.43 -1.28 -40.88
C CYS A 3 -32.69 0.08 -41.11
N SER A 4 -32.81 0.68 -42.31
CA SER A 4 -32.20 1.98 -42.62
C SER A 4 -32.86 3.14 -41.88
N TYR A 5 -34.13 3.04 -41.56
CA TYR A 5 -34.87 4.11 -40.86
C TYR A 5 -34.51 4.15 -39.35
N PHE A 6 -34.23 3.01 -38.80
CA PHE A 6 -33.83 2.90 -37.35
C PHE A 6 -32.44 3.49 -37.11
N ILE A 7 -31.48 3.21 -38.01
CA ILE A 7 -30.09 3.73 -37.92
C ILE A 7 -30.08 5.26 -38.09
N LEU A 8 -30.86 5.78 -39.06
CA LEU A 8 -30.93 7.23 -39.27
C LEU A 8 -31.55 8.00 -38.10
N ASN A 9 -32.51 7.40 -37.43
CA ASN A 9 -33.16 8.03 -36.28
C ASN A 9 -32.28 7.99 -35.02
N THR A 10 -31.51 6.92 -34.78
CA THR A 10 -30.54 6.87 -33.71
C THR A 10 -29.37 7.83 -33.90
N MET A 11 -28.91 8.01 -35.14
CA MET A 11 -27.86 9.02 -35.44
C MET A 11 -28.37 10.45 -35.27
N LYS A 12 -29.64 10.74 -35.57
CA LYS A 12 -30.27 12.05 -35.32
C LYS A 12 -30.52 12.33 -33.85
N LEU A 13 -30.71 11.29 -33.02
CA LEU A 13 -30.85 11.44 -31.59
C LEU A 13 -29.50 11.72 -30.92
N LEU A 14 -28.43 11.09 -31.37
CA LEU A 14 -27.05 11.32 -30.89
C LEU A 14 -26.53 12.72 -31.26
N SER A 15 -26.95 13.28 -32.41
CA SER A 15 -26.55 14.63 -32.83
C SER A 15 -27.22 15.75 -32.02
N LYS A 16 -28.26 15.44 -31.27
CA LYS A 16 -28.96 16.37 -30.36
C LYS A 16 -28.47 16.35 -28.91
N LEU A 17 -27.60 15.43 -28.58
CA LEU A 17 -26.90 15.48 -27.28
C LEU A 17 -25.94 16.67 -27.34
N SER A 18 -26.30 17.73 -26.63
CA SER A 18 -25.51 18.97 -26.61
C SER A 18 -24.10 18.66 -26.05
N LEU A 19 -23.10 19.31 -26.63
CA LEU A 19 -21.68 19.22 -26.21
C LEU A 19 -21.48 19.21 -24.70
N PRO A 20 -22.22 19.98 -23.89
CA PRO A 20 -22.11 19.94 -22.42
C PRO A 20 -22.53 18.61 -21.80
N PHE A 21 -23.42 17.83 -22.42
CA PHE A 21 -23.82 16.52 -21.88
C PHE A 21 -22.74 15.46 -22.11
N ILE A 22 -22.02 15.53 -23.24
CA ILE A 22 -20.86 14.67 -23.52
C ILE A 22 -19.70 15.04 -22.60
N PHE A 23 -19.48 16.32 -22.32
CA PHE A 23 -18.49 16.79 -21.35
C PHE A 23 -18.84 16.35 -19.91
N PHE A 24 -20.12 16.39 -19.54
CA PHE A 24 -20.59 15.99 -18.21
C PHE A 24 -20.44 14.48 -17.99
N THR A 25 -20.71 13.65 -19.01
CA THR A 25 -20.48 12.19 -18.94
C THR A 25 -19.00 11.85 -18.93
N ALA A 26 -18.15 12.58 -19.65
CA ALA A 26 -16.71 12.39 -19.63
C ALA A 26 -16.07 12.78 -18.27
N ILE A 27 -16.63 13.77 -17.57
CA ILE A 27 -16.18 14.15 -16.22
C ILE A 27 -16.60 13.10 -15.16
N LEU A 28 -17.77 12.45 -15.35
CA LEU A 28 -18.22 11.38 -14.44
C LEU A 28 -17.39 10.08 -14.55
N THR A 29 -16.64 9.91 -15.64
CA THR A 29 -15.71 8.78 -15.82
C THR A 29 -14.29 9.09 -15.37
N LEU A 30 -14.02 10.27 -14.77
CA LEU A 30 -12.80 10.45 -14.01
C LEU A 30 -12.91 9.50 -12.82
N GLU A 31 -12.36 8.30 -13.00
CA GLU A 31 -12.11 7.39 -11.90
C GLU A 31 -11.30 8.17 -10.88
N CYS A 32 -11.93 8.49 -9.75
CA CYS A 32 -11.22 8.97 -8.59
C CYS A 32 -10.38 7.79 -8.11
N ALA A 33 -9.23 7.60 -8.74
CA ALA A 33 -8.24 6.65 -8.28
C ALA A 33 -7.87 7.12 -6.88
N ALA A 34 -8.45 6.47 -5.88
CA ALA A 34 -8.15 6.75 -4.49
C ALA A 34 -6.64 6.61 -4.32
N GLN A 35 -5.99 7.70 -3.94
CA GLN A 35 -4.55 7.71 -3.73
C GLN A 35 -4.21 6.64 -2.68
N ASP A 36 -3.31 5.71 -3.00
CA ASP A 36 -2.80 4.70 -2.07
C ASP A 36 -1.88 5.38 -1.04
N TRP A 37 -2.49 6.18 -0.16
CA TRP A 37 -1.78 6.96 0.86
C TRP A 37 -0.86 6.13 1.75
N PRO A 38 -1.23 4.90 2.20
CA PRO A 38 -0.34 4.05 2.97
C PRO A 38 0.61 3.21 2.12
N ASN A 39 0.60 3.33 0.78
CA ASN A 39 1.39 2.51 -0.13
C ASN A 39 1.16 0.99 0.04
N LEU A 40 -0.10 0.57 0.11
CA LEU A 40 -0.50 -0.83 0.26
C LEU A 40 -0.02 -1.71 -0.91
N ASN A 41 0.15 -1.11 -2.09
CA ASN A 41 0.60 -1.82 -3.28
C ASN A 41 2.11 -2.10 -3.28
N ARG A 42 2.91 -1.39 -2.47
CA ARG A 42 4.38 -1.42 -2.52
C ARG A 42 4.98 -2.81 -2.40
N TYR A 43 4.47 -3.61 -1.49
CA TYR A 43 5.00 -4.96 -1.19
C TYR A 43 4.02 -6.08 -1.51
N ARG A 44 2.90 -5.79 -2.18
CA ARG A 44 1.82 -6.76 -2.46
C ARG A 44 2.34 -8.04 -3.13
N ASP A 45 3.07 -7.90 -4.23
CA ASP A 45 3.54 -9.06 -5.00
C ASP A 45 4.63 -9.83 -4.25
N ALA A 46 5.56 -9.12 -3.60
CA ALA A 46 6.58 -9.74 -2.75
C ALA A 46 5.95 -10.50 -1.57
N ASN A 47 4.92 -9.94 -0.93
CA ASN A 47 4.19 -10.61 0.14
C ASN A 47 3.49 -11.87 -0.36
N LYS A 48 2.86 -11.79 -1.54
CA LYS A 48 2.19 -12.94 -2.17
C LYS A 48 3.19 -14.06 -2.45
N ALA A 49 4.34 -13.74 -3.03
CA ALA A 49 5.38 -14.73 -3.29
C ALA A 49 5.86 -15.43 -2.02
N ILE A 50 6.09 -14.66 -0.93
CA ILE A 50 6.47 -15.22 0.38
C ILE A 50 5.38 -16.14 0.94
N MET A 51 4.12 -15.73 0.85
CA MET A 51 3.00 -16.56 1.33
C MET A 51 2.84 -17.85 0.52
N GLU A 52 3.10 -17.82 -0.78
CA GLU A 52 3.06 -19.01 -1.64
C GLU A 52 4.22 -19.96 -1.35
N MET A 53 5.44 -19.46 -1.19
CA MET A 53 6.58 -20.28 -0.74
C MET A 53 6.26 -20.99 0.57
N ARG A 54 5.66 -20.29 1.52
CA ARG A 54 5.30 -20.84 2.83
C ARG A 54 4.24 -21.95 2.79
N LYS A 55 3.35 -21.94 1.80
CA LYS A 55 2.35 -23.01 1.63
C LYS A 55 2.98 -24.34 1.22
N ASN A 56 4.09 -24.27 0.49
CA ASN A 56 4.78 -25.43 -0.06
C ASN A 56 5.84 -26.00 0.89
N ASP A 57 6.23 -25.24 1.93
CA ASP A 57 7.22 -25.67 2.89
C ASP A 57 6.59 -26.57 3.96
N SER A 58 7.27 -27.67 4.30
CA SER A 58 6.93 -28.46 5.48
C SER A 58 7.05 -27.61 6.75
N GLU A 59 6.34 -27.98 7.80
CA GLU A 59 6.30 -27.20 9.04
C GLU A 59 7.71 -27.01 9.65
N ASP A 60 8.58 -28.01 9.50
CA ASP A 60 9.99 -27.99 9.95
C ASP A 60 10.91 -27.15 9.06
N ALA A 61 10.56 -26.92 7.78
CA ALA A 61 11.32 -26.13 6.82
C ALA A 61 10.92 -24.65 6.82
N ARG A 62 9.92 -24.26 7.60
CA ARG A 62 9.45 -22.87 7.66
C ARG A 62 10.54 -21.97 8.20
N LYS A 63 11.05 -21.11 7.35
CA LYS A 63 12.05 -20.11 7.72
C LYS A 63 11.58 -19.25 8.90
N ASN A 64 12.46 -19.04 9.85
CA ASN A 64 12.19 -18.19 11.02
C ASN A 64 12.36 -16.71 10.67
N TRP A 65 11.55 -16.21 9.76
CA TRP A 65 11.67 -14.84 9.27
C TRP A 65 11.49 -13.79 10.36
N VAL A 66 12.28 -12.73 10.24
CA VAL A 66 12.12 -11.50 11.01
C VAL A 66 11.74 -10.38 10.04
N VAL A 67 10.62 -9.72 10.29
CA VAL A 67 10.19 -8.59 9.48
C VAL A 67 10.70 -7.28 10.09
N PHE A 68 11.38 -6.48 9.27
CA PHE A 68 11.82 -5.13 9.61
C PHE A 68 10.82 -4.13 9.03
N MET A 69 9.91 -3.65 9.86
CA MET A 69 8.91 -2.65 9.51
C MET A 69 9.43 -1.26 9.82
N GLY A 70 9.36 -0.32 8.87
CA GLY A 70 9.87 1.02 9.14
C GLY A 70 9.70 2.02 8.00
N ASN A 71 10.44 3.12 8.13
CA ASN A 71 10.47 4.24 7.21
C ASN A 71 11.68 4.16 6.24
N SER A 72 12.20 5.32 5.81
CA SER A 72 13.36 5.43 4.91
C SER A 72 14.62 4.76 5.46
N ILE A 73 14.86 4.76 6.75
CA ILE A 73 16.04 4.13 7.35
C ILE A 73 16.00 2.63 7.10
N THR A 74 14.87 1.99 7.38
CA THR A 74 14.68 0.56 7.13
C THR A 74 14.70 0.23 5.64
N GLN A 75 14.10 1.08 4.80
CA GLN A 75 14.13 0.89 3.34
C GLN A 75 15.56 0.96 2.81
N ASN A 76 16.31 1.98 3.20
CA ASN A 76 17.68 2.18 2.73
C ASN A 76 18.60 1.08 3.23
N TRP A 77 18.46 0.62 4.47
CA TRP A 77 19.27 -0.48 4.98
C TRP A 77 19.06 -1.75 4.14
N ALA A 78 17.81 -2.13 3.90
CA ALA A 78 17.52 -3.30 3.06
C ALA A 78 18.03 -3.16 1.61
N SER A 79 18.16 -1.92 1.11
CA SER A 79 18.68 -1.65 -0.24
C SER A 79 20.20 -1.60 -0.31
N LEU A 80 20.85 -1.10 0.74
CA LEU A 80 22.31 -0.94 0.79
C LEU A 80 23.03 -2.23 1.21
N ASP A 81 22.39 -3.06 2.00
CA ASP A 81 22.94 -4.32 2.47
C ASP A 81 21.94 -5.47 2.28
N PRO A 82 21.62 -5.81 1.02
CA PRO A 82 20.67 -6.89 0.71
C PRO A 82 21.19 -8.26 1.14
N GLN A 83 22.50 -8.43 1.23
CA GLN A 83 23.14 -9.67 1.65
C GLN A 83 22.83 -9.98 3.12
N PHE A 84 22.93 -8.99 4.00
CA PHE A 84 22.55 -9.12 5.41
C PHE A 84 21.11 -9.60 5.58
N PHE A 85 20.19 -9.08 4.76
CA PHE A 85 18.79 -9.50 4.82
C PHE A 85 18.59 -10.94 4.32
N SER A 86 19.23 -11.31 3.21
CA SER A 86 19.04 -12.63 2.60
C SER A 86 19.69 -13.76 3.40
N GLU A 87 20.88 -13.53 3.99
CA GLU A 87 21.61 -14.53 4.78
C GLU A 87 20.97 -14.83 6.14
N ASN A 88 20.19 -13.87 6.68
CA ASN A 88 19.58 -13.99 8.00
C ASN A 88 18.07 -14.28 7.95
N ASP A 89 17.51 -14.54 6.79
CA ASP A 89 16.06 -14.68 6.59
C ASP A 89 15.26 -13.44 7.05
N TYR A 90 15.80 -12.25 6.83
CA TYR A 90 15.14 -11.00 7.17
C TYR A 90 14.35 -10.43 6.00
N ILE A 91 13.20 -9.85 6.30
CA ILE A 91 12.29 -9.25 5.33
C ILE A 91 12.19 -7.75 5.59
N GLY A 92 12.76 -6.95 4.68
CA GLY A 92 12.64 -5.49 4.72
C GLY A 92 11.25 -5.02 4.27
N ARG A 93 10.58 -4.24 5.11
CA ARG A 93 9.27 -3.61 4.85
C ARG A 93 9.29 -2.13 5.21
N GLY A 94 10.41 -1.47 4.88
CA GLY A 94 10.57 -0.03 5.01
C GLY A 94 9.97 0.72 3.82
N ILE A 95 9.32 1.87 4.08
CA ILE A 95 8.86 2.79 3.05
C ILE A 95 9.23 4.22 3.46
N SER A 96 9.95 4.91 2.58
CA SER A 96 10.42 6.27 2.82
C SER A 96 9.28 7.24 3.12
N GLY A 97 9.50 8.14 4.07
CA GLY A 97 8.55 9.20 4.44
C GLY A 97 7.35 8.75 5.25
N GLN A 98 7.17 7.45 5.51
CA GLN A 98 5.98 6.96 6.21
C GLN A 98 5.95 7.35 7.69
N THR A 99 4.75 7.75 8.12
CA THR A 99 4.37 7.96 9.52
C THR A 99 3.86 6.66 10.15
N SER A 100 3.75 6.63 11.47
CA SER A 100 3.23 5.48 12.21
C SER A 100 1.80 5.10 11.81
N SER A 101 0.95 6.08 11.50
CA SER A 101 -0.42 5.85 11.02
C SER A 101 -0.46 5.13 9.67
N GLN A 102 0.41 5.50 8.74
CA GLN A 102 0.53 4.81 7.45
C GLN A 102 1.06 3.39 7.62
N MET A 103 2.06 3.18 8.48
CA MET A 103 2.58 1.86 8.81
C MET A 103 1.51 0.96 9.43
N LEU A 104 0.65 1.50 10.31
CA LEU A 104 -0.44 0.77 10.93
C LEU A 104 -1.42 0.22 9.89
N LEU A 105 -1.78 1.01 8.87
CA LEU A 105 -2.72 0.58 7.83
C LEU A 105 -2.19 -0.59 7.00
N ARG A 106 -0.89 -0.67 6.75
CA ARG A 106 -0.27 -1.77 6.02
C ARG A 106 0.27 -2.90 6.89
N PHE A 107 0.23 -2.75 8.22
CA PHE A 107 0.82 -3.71 9.16
C PHE A 107 0.27 -5.12 9.00
N ARG A 108 -1.03 -5.25 8.78
CA ARG A 108 -1.64 -6.57 8.58
C ARG A 108 -1.07 -7.30 7.37
N GLN A 109 -1.01 -6.64 6.22
CA GLN A 109 -0.55 -7.29 4.98
C GLN A 109 0.96 -7.49 4.92
N ASP A 110 1.74 -6.53 5.44
CA ASP A 110 3.19 -6.51 5.31
C ASP A 110 3.91 -7.22 6.47
N VAL A 111 3.20 -7.54 7.54
CA VAL A 111 3.75 -8.17 8.73
C VAL A 111 2.93 -9.39 9.14
N ILE A 112 1.66 -9.20 9.56
CA ILE A 112 0.88 -10.28 10.18
C ILE A 112 0.67 -11.46 9.22
N HIS A 113 0.32 -11.19 7.96
CA HIS A 113 0.07 -12.24 6.97
C HIS A 113 1.34 -13.03 6.60
N LEU A 114 2.52 -12.47 6.83
CA LEU A 114 3.78 -13.17 6.62
C LEU A 114 4.11 -14.16 7.76
N VAL A 115 3.39 -14.05 8.88
CA VAL A 115 3.56 -14.89 10.08
C VAL A 115 5.03 -14.98 10.50
N PRO A 116 5.70 -13.85 10.79
CA PRO A 116 7.10 -13.85 11.18
C PRO A 116 7.29 -14.38 12.59
N LYS A 117 8.52 -14.84 12.89
CA LYS A 117 8.94 -15.19 14.26
C LYS A 117 9.07 -13.95 15.15
N ALA A 118 9.54 -12.86 14.56
CA ALA A 118 9.72 -11.59 15.27
C ALA A 118 9.52 -10.41 14.30
N VAL A 119 9.24 -9.26 14.87
CA VAL A 119 9.08 -8.00 14.13
C VAL A 119 9.96 -6.94 14.78
N VAL A 120 10.76 -6.26 13.98
CA VAL A 120 11.50 -5.06 14.38
C VAL A 120 10.79 -3.85 13.79
N ILE A 121 10.43 -2.87 14.63
CA ILE A 121 9.67 -1.70 14.21
C ILE A 121 10.50 -0.44 14.46
N LEU A 122 10.73 0.35 13.40
CA LEU A 122 11.32 1.67 13.45
C LEU A 122 10.29 2.69 12.96
N ALA A 123 9.60 3.35 13.88
CA ALA A 123 8.51 4.28 13.62
C ALA A 123 8.63 5.55 14.47
N GLY A 124 7.84 6.59 14.14
CA GLY A 124 7.72 7.81 14.92
C GLY A 124 8.58 8.97 14.44
N THR A 125 9.70 8.75 13.76
CA THR A 125 10.60 9.83 13.29
C THR A 125 9.89 10.82 12.37
N ASN A 126 9.12 10.33 11.39
CA ASN A 126 8.38 11.17 10.47
C ASN A 126 7.13 11.79 11.10
N ASP A 127 6.56 11.17 12.12
CA ASP A 127 5.47 11.75 12.92
C ASP A 127 5.93 13.04 13.60
N ILE A 128 7.13 13.03 14.19
CA ILE A 128 7.74 14.19 14.80
C ILE A 128 8.07 15.24 13.73
N ALA A 129 8.68 14.85 12.62
CA ALA A 129 9.05 15.75 11.53
C ALA A 129 7.85 16.43 10.88
N CYS A 130 6.72 15.73 10.79
CA CYS A 130 5.46 16.26 10.26
C CYS A 130 4.63 17.00 11.32
N LEU A 131 5.15 17.20 12.53
CA LEU A 131 4.43 17.81 13.67
C LEU A 131 3.11 17.10 14.01
N LEU A 132 3.02 15.81 13.68
CA LEU A 132 1.87 14.97 14.01
C LEU A 132 1.99 14.54 15.48
N TYR A 133 1.79 15.47 16.39
CA TYR A 133 1.74 15.26 17.84
C TYR A 133 0.46 14.48 18.24
N THR A 134 0.29 13.27 17.73
CA THR A 134 -0.93 12.50 17.99
C THR A 134 -0.71 11.26 18.83
N SER A 135 0.50 11.04 19.32
CA SER A 135 0.75 9.99 20.31
C SER A 135 1.29 10.64 21.59
N PRO A 136 0.42 11.12 22.50
CA PRO A 136 0.88 11.56 23.79
C PRO A 136 1.49 10.35 24.51
N SER A 137 2.82 10.36 24.63
CA SER A 137 3.49 9.42 25.52
C SER A 137 2.90 9.56 26.91
N PRO A 138 2.65 8.45 27.65
CA PRO A 138 2.24 8.55 29.04
C PRO A 138 3.17 9.42 29.90
N ARG A 139 4.41 9.63 29.47
CA ARG A 139 5.40 10.51 30.11
C ARG A 139 5.14 11.99 29.87
N ASP A 140 4.50 12.36 28.74
CA ASP A 140 4.26 13.77 28.41
C ASP A 140 3.08 14.36 29.19
N ARG A 141 2.24 13.53 29.80
CA ARG A 141 1.13 13.94 30.66
C ARG A 141 1.56 14.42 32.05
N SER A 142 2.80 14.20 32.44
CA SER A 142 3.30 14.58 33.77
C SER A 142 3.89 15.99 33.83
N LEU A 143 3.86 16.75 32.74
CA LEU A 143 4.46 18.10 32.62
C LEU A 143 3.44 19.21 32.36
N SER A 144 2.14 18.96 32.52
CA SER A 144 1.09 20.00 32.39
C SER A 144 0.43 20.26 33.74
#